data_0c0f9f730fce7540b59f57f41d305145
#
_entry.id   0c0f9f730fce7540b59f57f41d305145
#
_cell.length_a   1.000
_cell.length_b   1.000
_cell.length_c   1.000
_cell.angle_alpha   90.00
_cell.angle_beta   90.00
_cell.angle_gamma   90.00
#
_symmetry.space_group_name_H-M   'P 1'
#
loop_
_entity.id
_entity.type
_entity.pdbx_description
1 polymer ?
#
loop_
_entity_poly.entity_id
_entity_poly.type
_entity_poly.pdbx_seq_one_letter_code
_entity_poly.pdbx_strand_id
1 'polypeptide(L)'
;GKVGDFTAKTAPVVMPLNPGAYAGQAASTAYSYDGLSPYLDAGLIYVYAGFRGRNNGYDSMRNEFFPGGAPWGVTDLKAAIRYLRYNASKLPGNMERIVTFGFAGSGQLSQIVAASGDAEAYDPYLAKIGAATHDVEGNDLSDAVFGSASWCPSTSFDSADAAYEWSMGQYDSTVSRAEKTWTESLSHDLAVSYAGYVNKLGLVDADDTALTLDETSGGTYVAGTYYDHLRAMVADAASAFFKKQTFPYVADTSEQADGCFPGDGNLKVVEQEAIASAATTPTADGATALPTFETRDAYVAWLNEKSPWLTYNESRREVTVGDLGSFVRRMRPASREVCAFDSLNRDQPANQLFGNDDDDSLHFDGTICALLSQNADAYSKLAGWDEKYLKAWTKDLAATDSLDTKAADRVRMYDPMFFLSGYYEDGFGKAKVAPNWRVNTGLNQTAVPLTSEVNLVAALGAYDGVDRVDFTPVWGVGRTLAERSGKPAENFVKWVCDICKTKKSK
;
A
#
# COMPACT_ATOMS: atom_id res chain seq x y z
N GLY A 1 3.01 30.37 -23.36
CA GLY A 1 3.16 30.86 -22.00
C GLY A 1 3.77 29.79 -21.10
N LYS A 2 4.22 30.23 -19.96
CA LYS A 2 4.68 29.37 -18.85
C LYS A 2 3.73 29.53 -17.68
N VAL A 3 3.48 28.44 -16.95
CA VAL A 3 2.87 28.45 -15.62
C VAL A 3 3.85 27.76 -14.68
N GLY A 4 4.23 28.40 -13.60
CA GLY A 4 5.36 27.90 -12.78
C GLY A 4 6.64 27.75 -13.63
N ASP A 5 7.24 26.56 -13.56
CA ASP A 5 8.46 26.22 -14.33
C ASP A 5 8.14 25.58 -15.70
N PHE A 6 6.86 25.33 -16.02
CA PHE A 6 6.47 24.49 -17.15
C PHE A 6 5.76 25.26 -18.27
N THR A 7 5.88 24.75 -19.48
CA THR A 7 5.10 25.15 -20.67
C THR A 7 4.05 24.07 -20.97
N ALA A 8 3.14 24.36 -21.90
CA ALA A 8 2.17 23.36 -22.36
C ALA A 8 2.80 22.06 -22.92
N LYS A 9 4.08 22.07 -23.29
CA LYS A 9 4.79 20.88 -23.80
C LYS A 9 5.63 20.18 -22.72
N THR A 10 5.93 20.85 -21.61
CA THR A 10 6.84 20.29 -20.58
C THR A 10 6.14 20.02 -19.26
N ALA A 11 4.89 20.42 -19.12
CA ALA A 11 4.10 20.24 -17.91
C ALA A 11 3.93 18.75 -17.59
N PRO A 12 4.28 18.30 -16.39
CA PRO A 12 4.02 16.92 -15.97
C PRO A 12 2.53 16.70 -15.76
N VAL A 13 2.10 15.46 -15.96
CA VAL A 13 0.72 15.03 -15.77
C VAL A 13 0.63 14.30 -14.43
N VAL A 14 -0.34 14.65 -13.59
CA VAL A 14 -0.60 13.98 -12.31
C VAL A 14 -1.99 13.37 -12.32
N MET A 15 -2.09 12.12 -11.86
CA MET A 15 -3.31 11.33 -11.87
C MET A 15 -3.65 10.86 -10.44
N PRO A 16 -4.68 11.43 -9.80
CA PRO A 16 -5.13 11.00 -8.48
C PRO A 16 -5.89 9.68 -8.56
N LEU A 17 -5.67 8.85 -7.56
CA LEU A 17 -6.43 7.64 -7.30
C LEU A 17 -7.07 7.80 -5.92
N ASN A 18 -8.39 7.83 -5.87
CA ASN A 18 -9.15 8.26 -4.69
C ASN A 18 -9.87 7.16 -3.92
N PRO A 19 -10.40 6.09 -4.58
CA PRO A 19 -11.27 5.16 -3.89
C PRO A 19 -10.57 4.40 -2.78
N GLY A 20 -11.26 4.29 -1.64
CA GLY A 20 -10.84 3.42 -0.56
C GLY A 20 -11.23 1.97 -0.76
N ALA A 21 -10.63 1.10 0.03
CA ALA A 21 -11.00 -0.32 0.11
C ALA A 21 -11.06 -1.01 -1.26
N TYR A 22 -10.21 -0.59 -2.22
CA TYR A 22 -10.12 -1.15 -3.59
C TYR A 22 -11.39 -0.98 -4.45
N ALA A 23 -12.25 -0.03 -4.12
CA ALA A 23 -13.42 0.30 -4.94
C ALA A 23 -13.01 0.94 -6.29
N GLY A 24 -13.96 0.98 -7.23
CA GLY A 24 -13.77 1.65 -8.50
C GLY A 24 -13.85 3.18 -8.38
N GLN A 25 -13.21 3.88 -9.31
CA GLN A 25 -13.32 5.33 -9.48
C GLN A 25 -14.19 5.64 -10.69
N ALA A 26 -15.29 6.37 -10.48
CA ALA A 26 -16.11 6.81 -11.61
C ALA A 26 -15.35 7.86 -12.44
N ALA A 27 -15.54 7.85 -13.76
CA ALA A 27 -15.03 8.94 -14.60
C ALA A 27 -15.73 10.25 -14.23
N SER A 28 -15.01 11.37 -14.35
CA SER A 28 -15.58 12.69 -14.09
C SER A 28 -16.68 13.03 -15.10
N THR A 29 -17.83 13.49 -14.61
CA THR A 29 -18.97 13.92 -15.42
C THR A 29 -19.02 15.42 -15.62
N ALA A 30 -18.29 16.17 -14.80
CA ALA A 30 -18.20 17.62 -14.86
C ALA A 30 -16.79 18.09 -14.51
N TYR A 31 -16.41 19.22 -15.07
CA TYR A 31 -15.16 19.87 -14.72
C TYR A 31 -15.34 20.70 -13.43
N SER A 32 -14.44 20.51 -12.47
CA SER A 32 -14.41 21.29 -11.23
C SER A 32 -13.01 21.84 -11.00
N TYR A 33 -12.90 23.05 -10.49
CA TYR A 33 -11.65 23.68 -10.05
C TYR A 33 -11.40 23.53 -8.54
N ASP A 34 -12.36 22.96 -7.82
CA ASP A 34 -12.28 22.88 -6.35
C ASP A 34 -11.06 22.07 -5.91
N GLY A 35 -10.21 22.69 -5.11
CA GLY A 35 -8.99 22.07 -4.59
C GLY A 35 -7.84 21.93 -5.60
N LEU A 36 -8.02 22.33 -6.87
CA LEU A 36 -6.99 22.15 -7.92
C LEU A 36 -5.89 23.22 -7.92
N SER A 37 -6.10 24.39 -7.26
CA SER A 37 -5.14 25.50 -7.27
C SER A 37 -3.69 25.07 -6.98
N PRO A 38 -3.38 24.22 -5.98
CA PRO A 38 -1.99 23.84 -5.70
C PRO A 38 -1.28 23.19 -6.90
N TYR A 39 -2.04 22.42 -7.69
CA TYR A 39 -1.52 21.70 -8.86
C TYR A 39 -1.40 22.59 -10.08
N LEU A 40 -2.48 23.32 -10.41
CA LEU A 40 -2.57 24.13 -11.63
C LEU A 40 -1.66 25.37 -11.56
N ASP A 41 -1.57 26.03 -10.40
CA ASP A 41 -0.71 27.21 -10.22
C ASP A 41 0.79 26.85 -10.31
N ALA A 42 1.14 25.61 -10.02
CA ALA A 42 2.48 25.08 -10.23
C ALA A 42 2.75 24.67 -11.70
N GLY A 43 1.74 24.68 -12.54
CA GLY A 43 1.84 24.32 -13.97
C GLY A 43 1.73 22.84 -14.25
N LEU A 44 1.12 22.06 -13.36
CA LEU A 44 0.84 20.62 -13.57
C LEU A 44 -0.45 20.45 -14.37
N ILE A 45 -0.54 19.36 -15.11
CA ILE A 45 -1.78 18.90 -15.75
C ILE A 45 -2.42 17.85 -14.82
N TYR A 46 -3.65 18.09 -14.41
CA TYR A 46 -4.38 17.18 -13.51
C TYR A 46 -5.38 16.36 -14.33
N VAL A 47 -5.21 15.04 -14.36
CA VAL A 47 -6.05 14.11 -15.12
C VAL A 47 -6.77 13.17 -14.15
N TYR A 48 -8.09 13.24 -14.13
CA TYR A 48 -8.95 12.38 -13.36
C TYR A 48 -9.52 11.27 -14.24
N ALA A 49 -9.04 10.04 -14.09
CA ALA A 49 -9.43 8.89 -14.90
C ALA A 49 -10.34 7.95 -14.11
N GLY A 50 -11.40 7.44 -14.72
CA GLY A 50 -12.20 6.34 -14.17
C GLY A 50 -11.46 5.02 -14.28
N PHE A 51 -11.69 4.12 -13.33
CA PHE A 51 -11.19 2.74 -13.36
C PHE A 51 -12.06 1.82 -12.50
N ARG A 52 -12.09 0.55 -12.84
CA ARG A 52 -12.81 -0.50 -12.10
C ARG A 52 -12.10 -0.84 -10.78
N GLY A 53 -12.86 -1.34 -9.84
CA GLY A 53 -12.37 -1.82 -8.54
C GLY A 53 -12.95 -3.18 -8.18
N ARG A 54 -12.95 -3.50 -6.88
CA ARG A 54 -13.42 -4.78 -6.33
C ARG A 54 -14.86 -5.13 -6.70
N ASN A 55 -15.75 -4.13 -6.80
CA ASN A 55 -17.20 -4.33 -6.91
C ASN A 55 -17.75 -3.98 -8.29
N ASN A 56 -17.00 -4.00 -9.34
CA ASN A 56 -17.38 -3.49 -10.64
C ASN A 56 -16.96 -2.02 -10.84
N GLY A 57 -16.82 -1.64 -12.08
CA GLY A 57 -16.73 -0.25 -12.50
C GLY A 57 -18.10 0.22 -12.96
N TYR A 58 -18.41 1.47 -12.75
CA TYR A 58 -19.61 2.11 -13.25
C TYR A 58 -19.25 3.09 -14.35
N ASP A 59 -19.81 2.90 -15.55
CA ASP A 59 -19.73 3.87 -16.63
C ASP A 59 -20.94 4.81 -16.54
N SER A 60 -20.71 6.01 -16.03
CA SER A 60 -21.75 7.03 -15.91
C SER A 60 -22.30 7.53 -17.25
N MET A 61 -21.55 7.41 -18.35
CA MET A 61 -22.01 7.80 -19.69
C MET A 61 -22.96 6.77 -20.29
N ARG A 62 -22.79 5.50 -19.95
CA ARG A 62 -23.64 4.38 -20.42
C ARG A 62 -24.64 3.91 -19.37
N ASN A 63 -24.50 4.37 -18.13
CA ASN A 63 -25.27 3.91 -16.99
C ASN A 63 -25.18 2.37 -16.81
N GLU A 64 -23.98 1.82 -16.97
CA GLU A 64 -23.71 0.39 -16.94
C GLU A 64 -22.65 0.05 -15.90
N PHE A 65 -22.79 -1.12 -15.27
CA PHE A 65 -21.76 -1.72 -14.43
C PHE A 65 -20.96 -2.74 -15.25
N PHE A 66 -19.65 -2.72 -15.10
CA PHE A 66 -18.75 -3.68 -15.71
C PHE A 66 -18.13 -4.59 -14.63
N PRO A 67 -17.88 -5.87 -14.93
CA PRO A 67 -17.13 -6.72 -14.01
C PRO A 67 -15.86 -6.06 -13.53
N GLY A 68 -15.64 -6.03 -12.23
CA GLY A 68 -14.46 -5.47 -11.57
C GLY A 68 -13.52 -6.57 -11.10
N GLY A 69 -12.76 -6.25 -10.06
CA GLY A 69 -11.77 -7.11 -9.48
C GLY A 69 -10.37 -6.94 -10.09
N ALA A 70 -9.40 -7.61 -9.50
CA ALA A 70 -8.04 -7.65 -10.01
C ALA A 70 -7.97 -8.51 -11.30
N PRO A 71 -7.24 -8.09 -12.34
CA PRO A 71 -6.39 -6.91 -12.42
C PRO A 71 -7.04 -5.71 -13.15
N TRP A 72 -8.38 -5.65 -13.28
CA TRP A 72 -9.07 -4.70 -14.14
C TRP A 72 -8.80 -3.23 -13.79
N GLY A 73 -8.70 -2.87 -12.52
CA GLY A 73 -8.42 -1.49 -12.13
C GLY A 73 -7.04 -1.00 -12.63
N VAL A 74 -6.02 -1.85 -12.53
CA VAL A 74 -4.69 -1.57 -13.09
C VAL A 74 -4.75 -1.50 -14.61
N THR A 75 -5.47 -2.41 -15.25
CA THR A 75 -5.66 -2.46 -16.70
C THR A 75 -6.29 -1.16 -17.22
N ASP A 76 -7.34 -0.68 -16.56
CA ASP A 76 -8.02 0.56 -16.94
C ASP A 76 -7.09 1.79 -16.83
N LEU A 77 -6.28 1.86 -15.78
CA LEU A 77 -5.28 2.92 -15.61
C LEU A 77 -4.19 2.85 -16.68
N LYS A 78 -3.70 1.65 -17.02
CA LYS A 78 -2.76 1.45 -18.12
C LYS A 78 -3.36 1.89 -19.46
N ALA A 79 -4.62 1.54 -19.71
CA ALA A 79 -5.35 1.99 -20.91
C ALA A 79 -5.50 3.52 -20.95
N ALA A 80 -5.79 4.16 -19.81
CA ALA A 80 -5.85 5.61 -19.70
C ALA A 80 -4.50 6.29 -20.01
N ILE A 81 -3.40 5.73 -19.50
CA ILE A 81 -2.04 6.23 -19.79
C ILE A 81 -1.72 6.09 -21.28
N ARG A 82 -2.01 4.92 -21.91
CA ARG A 82 -1.85 4.73 -23.36
C ARG A 82 -2.72 5.68 -24.16
N TYR A 83 -3.94 5.97 -23.73
CA TYR A 83 -4.82 6.95 -24.36
C TYR A 83 -4.24 8.37 -24.33
N LEU A 84 -3.67 8.78 -23.21
CA LEU A 84 -3.00 10.08 -23.10
C LEU A 84 -1.82 10.17 -24.08
N ARG A 85 -1.00 9.13 -24.18
CA ARG A 85 0.13 9.05 -25.12
C ARG A 85 -0.31 9.01 -26.58
N TYR A 86 -1.35 8.25 -26.89
CA TYR A 86 -1.94 8.24 -28.23
C TYR A 86 -2.39 9.65 -28.70
N ASN A 87 -2.87 10.45 -27.77
CA ASN A 87 -3.34 11.79 -28.04
C ASN A 87 -2.33 12.90 -27.68
N ALA A 88 -1.06 12.57 -27.43
CA ALA A 88 -0.05 13.52 -26.95
C ALA A 88 0.12 14.75 -27.84
N SER A 89 -0.07 14.61 -29.16
CA SER A 89 -0.01 15.74 -30.12
C SER A 89 -1.18 16.73 -29.99
N LYS A 90 -2.29 16.32 -29.36
CA LYS A 90 -3.53 17.12 -29.23
C LYS A 90 -3.72 17.63 -27.80
N LEU A 91 -3.04 17.05 -26.82
CA LEU A 91 -3.19 17.38 -25.39
C LEU A 91 -2.02 18.25 -24.92
N PRO A 92 -2.25 19.16 -23.97
CA PRO A 92 -1.16 19.81 -23.28
C PRO A 92 -0.53 18.82 -22.29
N GLY A 93 0.77 18.97 -22.04
CA GLY A 93 1.54 18.17 -21.09
C GLY A 93 2.63 17.35 -21.75
N ASN A 94 3.52 16.85 -20.93
CA ASN A 94 4.54 15.88 -21.29
C ASN A 94 4.08 14.49 -20.86
N MET A 95 3.61 13.69 -21.81
CA MET A 95 3.05 12.35 -21.55
C MET A 95 4.13 11.32 -21.15
N GLU A 96 5.41 11.69 -21.19
CA GLU A 96 6.51 10.89 -20.61
C GLU A 96 6.71 11.19 -19.11
N ARG A 97 6.01 12.20 -18.57
CA ARG A 97 6.09 12.62 -17.16
C ARG A 97 4.74 12.47 -16.46
N ILE A 98 4.17 11.29 -16.54
CA ILE A 98 2.93 10.93 -15.83
C ILE A 98 3.31 10.41 -14.44
N VAL A 99 2.69 10.98 -13.41
CA VAL A 99 2.84 10.59 -12.00
C VAL A 99 1.48 10.20 -11.45
N THR A 100 1.36 8.97 -10.95
CA THR A 100 0.17 8.52 -10.23
C THR A 100 0.35 8.75 -8.74
N PHE A 101 -0.74 9.01 -8.03
CA PHE A 101 -0.68 9.19 -6.58
C PHE A 101 -1.98 8.78 -5.89
N GLY A 102 -1.86 8.25 -4.67
CA GLY A 102 -3.01 7.75 -3.94
C GLY A 102 -2.78 7.57 -2.45
N PHE A 103 -3.86 7.31 -1.73
CA PHE A 103 -3.89 7.02 -0.31
C PHE A 103 -4.41 5.60 -0.07
N ALA A 104 -3.88 4.90 0.92
CA ALA A 104 -4.32 3.57 1.32
C ALA A 104 -4.35 2.55 0.15
N GLY A 105 -5.49 1.92 -0.15
CA GLY A 105 -5.63 0.98 -1.28
C GLY A 105 -5.30 1.63 -2.63
N SER A 106 -5.67 2.88 -2.84
CA SER A 106 -5.29 3.65 -4.02
C SER A 106 -3.80 4.03 -4.04
N GLY A 107 -3.17 4.16 -2.88
CA GLY A 107 -1.71 4.28 -2.77
C GLY A 107 -1.01 3.02 -3.26
N GLN A 108 -1.50 1.84 -2.86
CA GLN A 108 -1.02 0.56 -3.40
C GLN A 108 -1.25 0.46 -4.91
N LEU A 109 -2.43 0.84 -5.41
CA LEU A 109 -2.74 0.83 -6.84
C LEU A 109 -1.76 1.71 -7.64
N SER A 110 -1.41 2.90 -7.11
CA SER A 110 -0.37 3.75 -7.70
C SER A 110 0.99 3.04 -7.75
N GLN A 111 1.36 2.32 -6.71
CA GLN A 111 2.60 1.55 -6.66
C GLN A 111 2.62 0.39 -7.68
N ILE A 112 1.50 -0.31 -7.83
CA ILE A 112 1.38 -1.40 -8.81
C ILE A 112 1.53 -0.87 -10.23
N VAL A 113 0.82 0.22 -10.59
CA VAL A 113 0.94 0.84 -11.91
C VAL A 113 2.38 1.25 -12.19
N ALA A 114 3.07 1.81 -11.18
CA ALA A 114 4.45 2.27 -11.31
C ALA A 114 5.48 1.14 -11.38
N ALA A 115 5.21 -0.02 -10.76
CA ALA A 115 6.10 -1.18 -10.81
C ALA A 115 5.91 -2.04 -12.07
N SER A 116 4.71 -2.00 -12.69
CA SER A 116 4.29 -2.95 -13.73
C SER A 116 4.22 -2.35 -15.14
N GLY A 117 4.92 -1.24 -15.42
CA GLY A 117 4.90 -0.62 -16.75
C GLY A 117 5.25 -1.62 -17.86
N ASP A 118 4.42 -1.67 -18.90
CA ASP A 118 4.57 -2.55 -20.06
C ASP A 118 4.71 -4.05 -19.73
N ALA A 119 4.22 -4.49 -18.58
CA ALA A 119 4.26 -5.89 -18.20
C ALA A 119 3.28 -6.73 -19.04
N GLU A 120 3.81 -7.77 -19.73
CA GLU A 120 3.05 -8.63 -20.66
C GLU A 120 1.84 -9.31 -20.00
N ALA A 121 1.85 -9.53 -18.68
CA ALA A 121 0.73 -10.12 -17.96
C ALA A 121 -0.59 -9.35 -18.15
N TYR A 122 -0.53 -8.05 -18.46
CA TYR A 122 -1.70 -7.22 -18.71
C TYR A 122 -2.16 -7.21 -20.17
N ASP A 123 -1.39 -7.70 -21.12
CA ASP A 123 -1.73 -7.64 -22.54
C ASP A 123 -3.06 -8.28 -22.91
N PRO A 124 -3.42 -9.47 -22.39
CA PRO A 124 -4.74 -10.06 -22.67
C PRO A 124 -5.91 -9.18 -22.17
N TYR A 125 -5.71 -8.54 -21.01
CA TYR A 125 -6.70 -7.65 -20.41
C TYR A 125 -6.84 -6.32 -21.18
N LEU A 126 -5.72 -5.73 -21.58
CA LEU A 126 -5.68 -4.53 -22.42
C LEU A 126 -6.32 -4.79 -23.79
N ALA A 127 -6.04 -5.94 -24.40
CA ALA A 127 -6.67 -6.35 -25.65
C ALA A 127 -8.19 -6.53 -25.49
N LYS A 128 -8.64 -7.11 -24.39
CA LYS A 128 -10.06 -7.36 -24.11
C LYS A 128 -10.88 -6.08 -24.05
N ILE A 129 -10.31 -4.99 -23.54
CA ILE A 129 -11.00 -3.69 -23.48
C ILE A 129 -10.70 -2.79 -24.68
N GLY A 130 -9.95 -3.25 -25.66
CA GLY A 130 -9.60 -2.48 -26.85
C GLY A 130 -8.67 -1.30 -26.57
N ALA A 131 -7.78 -1.41 -25.58
CA ALA A 131 -6.79 -0.38 -25.28
C ALA A 131 -5.85 -0.17 -26.47
N ALA A 132 -5.42 1.08 -26.69
CA ALA A 132 -4.48 1.40 -27.76
C ALA A 132 -3.13 0.70 -27.51
N THR A 133 -2.62 0.00 -28.51
CA THR A 133 -1.31 -0.66 -28.48
C THR A 133 -0.27 0.11 -29.25
N HIS A 134 -0.68 0.85 -30.28
CA HIS A 134 0.23 1.62 -31.16
C HIS A 134 -0.32 3.04 -31.35
N ASP A 135 0.57 3.97 -31.62
CA ASP A 135 0.22 5.31 -32.05
C ASP A 135 -0.20 5.34 -33.54
N VAL A 136 -0.51 6.53 -34.05
CA VAL A 136 -0.92 6.71 -35.47
C VAL A 136 0.21 6.43 -36.47
N GLU A 137 1.45 6.37 -36.01
CA GLU A 137 2.65 6.08 -36.82
C GLU A 137 3.06 4.60 -36.72
N GLY A 138 2.38 3.83 -35.87
CA GLY A 138 2.62 2.40 -35.69
C GLY A 138 3.67 2.09 -34.62
N ASN A 139 4.09 3.05 -33.79
CA ASN A 139 5.00 2.82 -32.68
C ASN A 139 4.24 2.27 -31.47
N ASP A 140 4.87 1.39 -30.71
CA ASP A 140 4.31 0.82 -29.48
C ASP A 140 4.02 1.91 -28.44
N LEU A 141 2.83 1.86 -27.85
CA LEU A 141 2.44 2.74 -26.76
C LEU A 141 2.77 2.07 -25.41
N SER A 142 3.62 2.74 -24.65
CA SER A 142 3.94 2.33 -23.28
C SER A 142 2.89 2.79 -22.28
N ASP A 143 2.68 2.02 -21.19
CA ASP A 143 1.91 2.43 -20.01
C ASP A 143 2.80 2.67 -18.78
N ALA A 144 4.11 2.63 -18.92
CA ALA A 144 5.04 2.96 -17.85
C ALA A 144 4.87 4.43 -17.40
N VAL A 145 4.93 4.69 -16.11
CA VAL A 145 4.81 6.04 -15.56
C VAL A 145 6.15 6.60 -15.09
N PHE A 146 6.23 7.90 -14.91
CA PHE A 146 7.44 8.60 -14.47
C PHE A 146 7.63 8.55 -12.96
N GLY A 147 6.55 8.40 -12.20
CA GLY A 147 6.64 8.30 -10.76
C GLY A 147 5.36 7.89 -10.08
N SER A 148 5.49 7.51 -8.83
CA SER A 148 4.39 7.17 -7.92
C SER A 148 4.57 7.88 -6.58
N ALA A 149 3.48 8.44 -6.06
CA ALA A 149 3.44 8.92 -4.69
C ALA A 149 2.30 8.24 -3.93
N SER A 150 2.59 7.77 -2.72
CA SER A 150 1.62 7.06 -1.90
C SER A 150 1.70 7.48 -0.43
N TRP A 151 0.54 7.55 0.21
CA TRP A 151 0.42 7.75 1.64
C TRP A 151 -0.25 6.56 2.28
N CYS A 152 0.33 6.01 3.33
CA CYS A 152 -0.16 4.83 4.03
C CYS A 152 -0.66 3.74 3.05
N PRO A 153 0.11 3.38 2.02
CA PRO A 153 -0.34 2.41 1.04
C PRO A 153 -0.73 1.10 1.74
N SER A 154 -1.66 0.38 1.15
CA SER A 154 -1.96 -0.97 1.58
C SER A 154 -0.78 -1.90 1.27
N THR A 155 -0.87 -3.13 1.71
CA THR A 155 0.23 -4.09 1.64
C THR A 155 0.31 -4.81 0.30
N SER A 156 1.42 -5.51 0.06
CA SER A 156 1.55 -6.53 -0.99
C SER A 156 0.73 -7.77 -0.61
N PHE A 157 -0.28 -8.10 -1.40
CA PHE A 157 -1.24 -9.16 -1.06
C PHE A 157 -0.64 -10.57 -1.01
N ASP A 158 0.42 -10.83 -1.77
CA ASP A 158 1.11 -12.13 -1.77
C ASP A 158 1.71 -12.51 -0.39
N SER A 159 2.00 -11.52 0.44
CA SER A 159 2.59 -11.70 1.77
C SER A 159 1.84 -10.94 2.88
N ALA A 160 0.66 -10.41 2.60
CA ALA A 160 -0.05 -9.47 3.45
C ALA A 160 -0.36 -10.04 4.84
N ASP A 161 -0.95 -11.22 4.89
CA ASP A 161 -1.37 -11.86 6.12
C ASP A 161 -0.17 -12.28 6.97
N ALA A 162 0.84 -12.87 6.35
CA ALA A 162 2.09 -13.24 7.01
C ALA A 162 2.83 -12.01 7.55
N ALA A 163 2.90 -10.92 6.77
CA ALA A 163 3.49 -9.66 7.20
C ALA A 163 2.74 -9.02 8.39
N TYR A 164 1.42 -9.11 8.40
CA TYR A 164 0.59 -8.62 9.49
C TYR A 164 0.85 -9.38 10.79
N GLU A 165 0.90 -10.71 10.71
CA GLU A 165 1.15 -11.55 11.88
C GLU A 165 2.57 -11.33 12.43
N TRP A 166 3.59 -11.22 11.57
CA TRP A 166 4.94 -10.92 12.03
C TRP A 166 5.05 -9.51 12.62
N SER A 167 4.44 -8.51 11.99
CA SER A 167 4.58 -7.10 12.39
C SER A 167 3.78 -6.75 13.64
N MET A 168 2.61 -7.35 13.85
CA MET A 168 1.64 -6.95 14.87
C MET A 168 1.01 -8.16 15.56
N GLY A 169 0.54 -9.16 14.82
CA GLY A 169 -0.22 -10.29 15.36
C GLY A 169 0.53 -11.08 16.43
N GLN A 170 1.84 -11.37 16.24
CA GLN A 170 2.66 -12.10 17.21
C GLN A 170 2.78 -11.42 18.59
N TYR A 171 2.36 -10.16 18.70
CA TYR A 171 2.38 -9.40 19.96
C TYR A 171 1.00 -9.28 20.61
N ASP A 172 -0.02 -9.91 20.02
CA ASP A 172 -1.39 -9.99 20.53
C ASP A 172 -1.74 -11.42 20.90
N SER A 173 -2.57 -11.60 21.94
CA SER A 173 -3.03 -12.90 22.44
C SER A 173 -4.55 -12.94 22.65
N THR A 174 -5.28 -12.05 21.99
CA THR A 174 -6.72 -11.89 22.17
C THR A 174 -7.51 -12.44 21.00
N VAL A 175 -8.80 -12.71 21.20
CA VAL A 175 -9.78 -13.12 20.17
C VAL A 175 -9.23 -14.29 19.32
N SER A 176 -8.95 -14.06 18.04
CA SER A 176 -8.47 -15.09 17.11
C SER A 176 -7.06 -15.60 17.39
N ARG A 177 -6.29 -14.91 18.28
CA ARG A 177 -4.96 -15.33 18.75
C ARG A 177 -4.98 -15.86 20.18
N ALA A 178 -6.18 -16.23 20.67
CA ALA A 178 -6.33 -16.81 22.00
C ALA A 178 -5.65 -18.19 22.08
N GLU A 179 -5.01 -18.45 23.22
CA GLU A 179 -4.28 -19.69 23.48
C GLU A 179 -5.11 -20.95 23.20
N LYS A 180 -4.50 -21.95 22.57
CA LYS A 180 -5.09 -23.23 22.18
C LYS A 180 -6.11 -23.19 21.06
N THR A 181 -6.25 -22.09 20.35
CA THR A 181 -7.00 -22.05 19.10
C THR A 181 -6.11 -22.45 17.92
N TRP A 182 -6.68 -23.00 16.86
CA TRP A 182 -5.92 -23.30 15.65
C TRP A 182 -5.45 -22.02 14.94
N THR A 183 -6.21 -20.92 15.08
CA THR A 183 -5.86 -19.62 14.52
C THR A 183 -4.67 -18.98 15.24
N GLU A 184 -4.47 -19.22 16.52
CA GLU A 184 -3.24 -18.81 17.22
C GLU A 184 -2.01 -19.51 16.64
N SER A 185 -2.11 -20.83 16.41
CA SER A 185 -1.03 -21.58 15.75
C SER A 185 -0.80 -21.11 14.32
N LEU A 186 -1.84 -20.84 13.56
CA LEU A 186 -1.72 -20.25 12.21
C LEU A 186 -1.06 -18.86 12.24
N SER A 187 -1.41 -18.01 13.21
CA SER A 187 -0.76 -16.71 13.41
C SER A 187 0.75 -16.85 13.59
N HIS A 188 1.17 -17.77 14.46
CA HIS A 188 2.59 -18.08 14.66
C HIS A 188 3.26 -18.57 13.36
N ASP A 189 2.65 -19.54 12.69
CA ASP A 189 3.19 -20.13 11.45
C ASP A 189 3.28 -19.09 10.32
N LEU A 190 2.31 -18.16 10.22
CA LEU A 190 2.36 -17.02 9.30
C LEU A 190 3.54 -16.08 9.62
N ALA A 191 3.75 -15.76 10.89
CA ALA A 191 4.88 -14.92 11.30
C ALA A 191 6.24 -15.58 10.99
N VAL A 192 6.38 -16.89 11.20
CA VAL A 192 7.57 -17.67 10.82
C VAL A 192 7.75 -17.68 9.29
N SER A 193 6.67 -17.91 8.56
CA SER A 193 6.67 -17.90 7.09
C SER A 193 7.12 -16.55 6.55
N TYR A 194 6.68 -15.45 7.17
CA TYR A 194 7.09 -14.10 6.77
C TYR A 194 8.60 -13.88 6.97
N ALA A 195 9.18 -14.34 8.07
CA ALA A 195 10.62 -14.25 8.27
C ALA A 195 11.40 -15.02 7.20
N GLY A 196 10.93 -16.20 6.82
CA GLY A 196 11.47 -16.96 5.69
C GLY A 196 11.36 -16.24 4.36
N TYR A 197 10.25 -15.54 4.13
CA TYR A 197 10.02 -14.71 2.95
C TYR A 197 11.01 -13.53 2.89
N VAL A 198 11.13 -12.74 3.97
CA VAL A 198 12.07 -11.62 4.06
C VAL A 198 13.50 -12.08 3.76
N ASN A 199 13.94 -13.19 4.36
CA ASN A 199 15.28 -13.72 4.16
C ASN A 199 15.57 -14.18 2.72
N LYS A 200 14.52 -14.52 1.95
CA LYS A 200 14.63 -14.90 0.53
C LYS A 200 14.53 -13.73 -0.43
N LEU A 201 14.00 -12.58 0.00
CA LEU A 201 13.88 -11.41 -0.86
C LEU A 201 15.24 -10.83 -1.29
N GLY A 202 16.31 -11.10 -0.53
CA GLY A 202 17.64 -10.58 -0.83
C GLY A 202 17.75 -9.05 -0.69
N LEU A 203 16.98 -8.47 0.23
CA LEU A 203 16.98 -7.03 0.48
C LEU A 203 18.28 -6.56 1.09
N VAL A 204 18.70 -5.35 0.73
CA VAL A 204 19.86 -4.66 1.32
C VAL A 204 19.44 -3.26 1.79
N ASP A 205 20.18 -2.70 2.74
CA ASP A 205 20.04 -1.30 3.14
C ASP A 205 20.88 -0.37 2.23
N ALA A 206 20.92 0.91 2.58
CA ALA A 206 21.65 1.92 1.81
C ALA A 206 23.18 1.73 1.82
N ASP A 207 23.69 0.92 2.73
CA ASP A 207 25.11 0.60 2.88
C ASP A 207 25.46 -0.80 2.32
N ASP A 208 24.56 -1.39 1.51
CA ASP A 208 24.64 -2.73 0.94
C ASP A 208 24.68 -3.86 2.00
N THR A 209 24.19 -3.59 3.22
CA THR A 209 24.09 -4.62 4.25
C THR A 209 22.85 -5.47 4.00
N ALA A 210 23.01 -6.79 3.96
CA ALA A 210 21.90 -7.72 3.80
C ALA A 210 20.91 -7.60 4.98
N LEU A 211 19.63 -7.44 4.66
CA LEU A 211 18.55 -7.35 5.62
C LEU A 211 17.94 -8.73 5.85
N THR A 212 18.24 -9.33 7.00
CA THR A 212 17.80 -10.67 7.38
C THR A 212 17.20 -10.71 8.78
N LEU A 213 16.34 -11.70 9.01
CA LEU A 213 15.74 -12.01 10.30
C LEU A 213 16.35 -13.27 10.86
N ASP A 214 16.78 -13.22 12.11
CA ASP A 214 17.38 -14.35 12.84
C ASP A 214 16.36 -14.98 13.79
N GLU A 215 16.37 -16.31 13.87
CA GLU A 215 15.55 -17.05 14.82
C GLU A 215 16.00 -16.76 16.25
N THR A 216 15.02 -16.53 17.11
CA THR A 216 15.20 -16.32 18.54
C THR A 216 14.56 -17.45 19.35
N SER A 217 14.71 -17.42 20.68
CA SER A 217 14.10 -18.41 21.55
C SER A 217 12.58 -18.50 21.35
N GLY A 218 12.05 -19.72 21.27
CA GLY A 218 10.61 -19.97 21.08
C GLY A 218 10.15 -19.98 19.62
N GLY A 219 11.09 -20.04 18.64
CA GLY A 219 10.77 -20.14 17.22
C GLY A 219 10.24 -18.83 16.62
N THR A 220 10.51 -17.70 17.27
CA THR A 220 10.21 -16.37 16.74
C THR A 220 11.43 -15.76 16.03
N TYR A 221 11.21 -14.73 15.21
CA TYR A 221 12.26 -14.07 14.41
C TYR A 221 12.28 -12.58 14.72
N VAL A 222 12.73 -12.23 15.92
CA VAL A 222 12.74 -10.85 16.43
C VAL A 222 14.18 -10.34 16.71
N ALA A 223 15.09 -10.72 15.82
CA ALA A 223 16.48 -10.29 15.79
C ALA A 223 16.98 -10.25 14.34
N GLY A 224 18.22 -9.81 14.14
CA GLY A 224 18.87 -9.71 12.84
C GLY A 224 18.86 -8.30 12.28
N THR A 225 19.55 -8.12 11.14
CA THR A 225 19.77 -6.81 10.51
C THR A 225 18.47 -6.15 10.04
N TYR A 226 17.48 -6.92 9.60
CA TYR A 226 16.17 -6.40 9.24
C TYR A 226 15.42 -5.85 10.46
N TYR A 227 15.44 -6.56 11.59
CA TYR A 227 14.83 -6.10 12.83
C TYR A 227 15.49 -4.82 13.33
N ASP A 228 16.82 -4.76 13.31
CA ASP A 228 17.58 -3.57 13.69
C ASP A 228 17.33 -2.38 12.77
N HIS A 229 17.18 -2.62 11.46
CA HIS A 229 16.80 -1.59 10.48
C HIS A 229 15.43 -0.98 10.78
N LEU A 230 14.42 -1.80 11.08
CA LEU A 230 13.10 -1.32 11.49
C LEU A 230 13.15 -0.51 12.77
N ARG A 231 13.93 -0.99 13.77
CA ARG A 231 14.09 -0.34 15.06
C ARG A 231 14.75 1.03 14.91
N ALA A 232 15.80 1.13 14.10
CA ALA A 232 16.48 2.39 13.80
C ALA A 232 15.53 3.37 13.07
N MET A 233 14.76 2.91 12.09
CA MET A 233 13.81 3.72 11.37
C MET A 233 12.71 4.31 12.28
N VAL A 234 12.18 3.52 13.20
CA VAL A 234 11.20 3.98 14.20
C VAL A 234 11.85 5.03 15.13
N ALA A 235 13.09 4.80 15.56
CA ALA A 235 13.86 5.73 16.39
C ALA A 235 14.11 7.04 15.68
N ASP A 236 14.46 7.03 14.40
CA ASP A 236 14.69 8.23 13.58
C ASP A 236 13.41 9.04 13.37
N ALA A 237 12.29 8.39 13.12
CA ALA A 237 11.00 9.04 13.00
C ALA A 237 10.58 9.71 14.32
N ALA A 238 10.74 9.03 15.45
CA ALA A 238 10.51 9.58 16.77
C ALA A 238 11.45 10.77 17.07
N SER A 239 12.74 10.64 16.74
CA SER A 239 13.73 11.73 16.91
C SER A 239 13.34 12.97 16.10
N ALA A 240 12.88 12.78 14.86
CA ALA A 240 12.42 13.88 14.02
C ALA A 240 11.17 14.57 14.61
N PHE A 241 10.25 13.80 15.20
CA PHE A 241 9.10 14.32 15.93
C PHE A 241 9.54 15.15 17.15
N PHE A 242 10.34 14.58 18.06
CA PHE A 242 10.76 15.27 19.28
C PHE A 242 11.61 16.53 19.03
N LYS A 243 12.32 16.60 17.90
CA LYS A 243 13.08 17.81 17.49
C LYS A 243 12.16 19.01 17.17
N LYS A 244 10.93 18.76 16.71
CA LYS A 244 9.99 19.79 16.22
C LYS A 244 8.78 19.99 17.11
N GLN A 245 8.39 18.96 17.86
CA GLN A 245 7.14 18.98 18.65
C GLN A 245 7.26 19.96 19.83
N THR A 246 6.27 20.83 19.90
CA THR A 246 6.03 21.70 21.06
C THR A 246 5.03 21.05 22.01
N PHE A 247 5.13 21.38 23.29
CA PHE A 247 4.19 20.93 24.31
C PHE A 247 3.42 22.13 24.88
N PRO A 248 2.12 21.97 25.25
CA PRO A 248 1.39 20.70 25.34
C PRO A 248 1.16 20.05 23.98
N TYR A 249 1.15 18.71 23.96
CA TYR A 249 0.91 17.87 22.80
C TYR A 249 -0.36 17.05 22.99
N VAL A 250 -1.26 17.13 22.03
CA VAL A 250 -2.44 16.24 21.94
C VAL A 250 -2.11 15.16 20.92
N ALA A 251 -2.13 13.90 21.35
CA ALA A 251 -1.95 12.80 20.42
C ALA A 251 -3.15 12.73 19.48
N ASP A 252 -2.91 12.78 18.15
CA ASP A 252 -3.94 12.67 17.15
C ASP A 252 -3.80 11.31 16.44
N THR A 253 -4.79 10.44 16.63
CA THR A 253 -4.90 9.15 15.95
C THR A 253 -6.05 9.14 14.94
N SER A 254 -6.51 10.32 14.51
CA SER A 254 -7.54 10.41 13.48
C SER A 254 -7.10 9.68 12.21
N GLU A 255 -8.06 9.03 11.55
CA GLU A 255 -7.86 8.42 10.24
C GLU A 255 -8.35 9.37 9.16
N GLN A 256 -7.57 9.47 8.08
CA GLN A 256 -7.98 10.22 6.89
C GLN A 256 -9.07 9.44 6.17
N ALA A 257 -10.14 10.12 5.79
CA ALA A 257 -11.15 9.55 4.92
C ALA A 257 -10.58 9.33 3.50
N ASP A 258 -11.12 8.35 2.82
CA ASP A 258 -10.86 8.13 1.40
C ASP A 258 -11.42 9.30 0.57
N GLY A 259 -11.05 9.40 -0.72
CA GLY A 259 -11.48 10.52 -1.57
C GLY A 259 -10.83 11.87 -1.22
N CYS A 260 -9.61 11.83 -0.70
CA CYS A 260 -8.92 13.01 -0.16
C CYS A 260 -8.30 13.94 -1.22
N PHE A 261 -8.30 13.56 -2.49
CA PHE A 261 -7.77 14.37 -3.59
C PHE A 261 -8.90 14.97 -4.43
N PRO A 262 -8.71 16.15 -5.03
CA PRO A 262 -9.71 16.75 -5.90
C PRO A 262 -10.20 15.78 -6.97
N GLY A 263 -11.52 15.72 -7.19
CA GLY A 263 -12.15 14.82 -8.13
C GLY A 263 -13.57 15.26 -8.46
N ASP A 264 -14.38 14.39 -9.09
CA ASP A 264 -15.77 14.69 -9.39
C ASP A 264 -16.64 14.64 -8.11
N GLY A 265 -17.41 15.69 -7.85
CA GLY A 265 -18.33 15.78 -6.69
C GLY A 265 -19.48 14.76 -6.68
N ASN A 266 -19.63 13.95 -7.73
CA ASN A 266 -20.65 12.89 -7.83
C ASN A 266 -20.22 11.53 -7.26
N LEU A 267 -18.99 11.42 -6.75
CA LEU A 267 -18.46 10.18 -6.13
C LEU A 267 -19.24 9.68 -4.89
N LYS A 268 -20.19 10.45 -4.39
CA LYS A 268 -20.87 10.20 -3.09
C LYS A 268 -21.71 8.92 -3.02
N VAL A 269 -22.10 8.30 -4.11
CA VAL A 269 -23.06 7.18 -4.07
C VAL A 269 -22.36 5.82 -3.90
N VAL A 270 -21.22 5.62 -4.55
CA VAL A 270 -20.46 4.35 -4.44
C VAL A 270 -19.59 4.32 -3.18
N GLU A 271 -19.12 5.48 -2.74
CA GLU A 271 -18.28 5.60 -1.55
C GLU A 271 -19.03 5.33 -0.23
N GLN A 272 -20.30 5.68 -0.11
CA GLN A 272 -21.05 5.48 1.13
C GLN A 272 -21.25 4.00 1.49
N GLU A 273 -21.41 3.12 0.52
CA GLU A 273 -21.48 1.67 0.78
C GLU A 273 -20.09 1.06 1.08
N ALA A 274 -19.04 1.53 0.43
CA ALA A 274 -17.68 1.08 0.67
C ALA A 274 -17.14 1.53 2.05
N ILE A 275 -17.46 2.76 2.47
CA ILE A 275 -17.08 3.31 3.78
C ILE A 275 -17.82 2.57 4.91
N ALA A 276 -19.09 2.23 4.71
CA ALA A 276 -19.87 1.48 5.71
C ALA A 276 -19.29 0.08 5.99
N SER A 277 -18.72 -0.59 4.99
CA SER A 277 -18.08 -1.91 5.17
C SER A 277 -16.67 -1.83 5.75
N ALA A 278 -15.95 -0.72 5.55
CA ALA A 278 -14.62 -0.49 6.12
C ALA A 278 -14.70 0.09 7.56
N ALA A 279 -15.80 0.76 7.90
CA ALA A 279 -16.01 1.39 9.21
C ALA A 279 -16.47 0.41 10.31
N THR A 280 -16.61 -0.87 10.03
CA THR A 280 -16.98 -1.88 11.01
C THR A 280 -15.79 -2.57 11.70
N THR A 281 -14.62 -1.95 11.73
CA THR A 281 -13.64 -2.34 12.72
C THR A 281 -14.05 -1.67 14.04
N PRO A 282 -14.48 -2.41 15.08
CA PRO A 282 -14.73 -1.82 16.37
C PRO A 282 -13.43 -1.20 16.86
N THR A 283 -13.39 0.12 16.99
CA THR A 283 -12.44 0.73 17.92
C THR A 283 -12.69 0.07 19.27
N ALA A 284 -11.72 -0.72 19.72
CA ALA A 284 -11.76 -1.24 21.07
C ALA A 284 -11.96 -0.06 22.01
N ASP A 285 -13.06 -0.11 22.73
CA ASP A 285 -13.48 0.79 23.78
C ASP A 285 -13.76 2.26 23.41
N GLY A 286 -14.97 2.66 23.77
CA GLY A 286 -15.59 3.97 23.63
C GLY A 286 -14.61 5.12 23.68
N ALA A 287 -14.69 5.99 22.67
CA ALA A 287 -13.82 7.12 22.40
C ALA A 287 -13.43 7.89 23.69
N THR A 288 -12.36 7.45 24.30
CA THR A 288 -11.68 8.25 25.32
C THR A 288 -10.86 9.29 24.55
N ALA A 289 -11.11 10.55 24.86
CA ALA A 289 -10.29 11.64 24.32
C ALA A 289 -8.82 11.29 24.48
N LEU A 290 -8.05 11.38 23.40
CA LEU A 290 -6.61 11.09 23.44
C LEU A 290 -5.95 12.02 24.47
N PRO A 291 -5.00 11.52 25.24
CA PRO A 291 -4.42 12.28 26.33
C PRO A 291 -3.65 13.50 25.79
N THR A 292 -3.80 14.61 26.48
CA THR A 292 -2.94 15.78 26.32
C THR A 292 -1.71 15.62 27.20
N PHE A 293 -0.54 15.83 26.62
CA PHE A 293 0.73 15.75 27.33
C PHE A 293 1.29 17.16 27.52
N GLU A 294 1.32 17.62 28.76
CA GLU A 294 1.81 18.96 29.10
C GLU A 294 3.31 19.12 28.86
N THR A 295 4.06 18.01 28.98
CA THR A 295 5.53 18.02 28.82
C THR A 295 5.99 16.82 28.00
N ARG A 296 7.20 16.92 27.47
CA ARG A 296 7.87 15.80 26.80
C ARG A 296 8.07 14.61 27.74
N ASP A 297 8.48 14.87 28.97
CA ASP A 297 8.72 13.82 29.96
C ASP A 297 7.42 13.06 30.28
N ALA A 298 6.28 13.74 30.35
CA ALA A 298 4.98 13.09 30.53
C ALA A 298 4.64 12.20 29.32
N TYR A 299 4.96 12.63 28.10
CA TYR A 299 4.76 11.82 26.89
C TYR A 299 5.68 10.61 26.86
N VAL A 300 6.96 10.77 27.17
CA VAL A 300 7.93 9.66 27.27
C VAL A 300 7.52 8.68 28.37
N ALA A 301 7.07 9.15 29.52
CA ALA A 301 6.56 8.30 30.60
C ALA A 301 5.34 7.49 30.14
N TRP A 302 4.42 8.10 29.42
CA TRP A 302 3.25 7.42 28.86
C TRP A 302 3.66 6.35 27.83
N LEU A 303 4.64 6.64 26.95
CA LEU A 303 5.15 5.66 25.98
C LEU A 303 5.73 4.41 26.69
N ASN A 304 6.39 4.60 27.82
CA ASN A 304 7.07 3.58 28.60
C ASN A 304 6.24 2.97 29.74
N GLU A 305 4.97 3.34 29.90
CA GLU A 305 4.13 3.00 31.03
C GLU A 305 4.07 1.49 31.34
N LYS A 306 3.98 0.64 30.29
CA LYS A 306 3.91 -0.82 30.43
C LYS A 306 5.27 -1.50 30.33
N SER A 307 6.22 -0.88 29.66
CA SER A 307 7.58 -1.42 29.42
C SER A 307 8.50 -0.28 29.00
N PRO A 308 9.72 -0.19 29.56
CA PRO A 308 10.70 0.82 29.16
C PRO A 308 11.36 0.42 27.82
N TRP A 309 10.82 0.91 26.71
CA TRP A 309 11.29 0.57 25.36
C TRP A 309 11.85 1.75 24.59
N LEU A 310 11.53 2.99 25.01
CA LEU A 310 11.96 4.21 24.35
C LEU A 310 12.78 5.07 25.33
N THR A 311 13.96 5.49 24.90
CA THR A 311 14.80 6.44 25.65
C THR A 311 15.01 7.70 24.81
N TYR A 312 14.76 8.87 25.43
CA TYR A 312 15.04 10.16 24.83
C TYR A 312 16.31 10.77 25.41
N ASN A 313 17.24 11.14 24.56
CA ASN A 313 18.47 11.85 24.95
C ASN A 313 18.28 13.36 24.70
N GLU A 314 18.16 14.14 25.77
CA GLU A 314 17.90 15.58 25.72
C GLU A 314 19.02 16.35 25.00
N SER A 315 20.29 16.02 25.26
CA SER A 315 21.43 16.75 24.71
C SER A 315 21.58 16.57 23.19
N ARG A 316 21.24 15.38 22.70
CA ARG A 316 21.30 15.05 21.25
C ARG A 316 19.97 15.25 20.55
N ARG A 317 18.86 15.33 21.31
CA ARG A 317 17.49 15.30 20.81
C ARG A 317 17.21 14.06 19.96
N GLU A 318 17.67 12.92 20.44
CA GLU A 318 17.59 11.64 19.76
C GLU A 318 16.82 10.64 20.61
N VAL A 319 16.09 9.77 19.91
CA VAL A 319 15.38 8.63 20.50
C VAL A 319 16.12 7.34 20.19
N THR A 320 16.18 6.47 21.18
CA THR A 320 16.59 5.08 21.00
C THR A 320 15.40 4.18 21.29
N VAL A 321 15.15 3.21 20.41
CA VAL A 321 14.11 2.17 20.56
C VAL A 321 14.79 0.87 20.92
N GLY A 322 14.45 0.31 22.08
CA GLY A 322 15.02 -0.93 22.58
C GLY A 322 14.32 -2.20 22.08
N ASP A 323 12.98 -2.14 21.92
CA ASP A 323 12.14 -3.28 21.55
C ASP A 323 10.96 -2.89 20.66
N LEU A 324 10.88 -3.50 19.48
CA LEU A 324 9.77 -3.27 18.55
C LEU A 324 8.44 -3.84 19.05
N GLY A 325 8.47 -4.95 19.80
CA GLY A 325 7.24 -5.54 20.34
C GLY A 325 6.54 -4.58 21.31
N SER A 326 7.28 -3.87 22.13
CA SER A 326 6.73 -2.85 23.03
C SER A 326 6.24 -1.61 22.27
N PHE A 327 6.96 -1.19 21.21
CA PHE A 327 6.47 -0.17 20.30
C PHE A 327 5.13 -0.59 19.68
N VAL A 328 5.02 -1.80 19.16
CA VAL A 328 3.80 -2.31 18.52
C VAL A 328 2.65 -2.34 19.52
N ARG A 329 2.83 -2.96 20.69
CA ARG A 329 1.79 -3.03 21.74
C ARG A 329 1.32 -1.64 22.19
N ARG A 330 2.18 -0.63 22.15
CA ARG A 330 1.82 0.73 22.60
C ARG A 330 1.24 1.61 21.52
N MET A 331 1.81 1.59 20.33
CA MET A 331 1.53 2.57 19.29
C MET A 331 0.80 1.99 18.07
N ARG A 332 0.85 0.66 17.91
CA ARG A 332 0.43 0.00 16.68
C ARG A 332 -0.15 -1.41 16.92
N PRO A 333 -1.00 -1.57 17.96
CA PRO A 333 -1.53 -2.89 18.30
C PRO A 333 -2.30 -3.50 17.12
N ALA A 334 -2.32 -4.84 17.04
CA ALA A 334 -3.13 -5.52 16.04
C ALA A 334 -4.61 -5.15 16.19
N SER A 335 -5.22 -4.68 15.10
CA SER A 335 -6.64 -4.30 15.04
C SER A 335 -7.48 -5.25 14.18
N ARG A 336 -6.83 -6.21 13.52
CA ARG A 336 -7.46 -7.22 12.68
C ARG A 336 -7.24 -8.60 13.28
N GLU A 337 -8.19 -9.49 13.01
CA GLU A 337 -8.07 -10.91 13.36
C GLU A 337 -7.04 -11.62 12.49
N VAL A 338 -6.71 -12.87 12.85
CA VAL A 338 -5.88 -13.74 12.01
C VAL A 338 -6.56 -13.92 10.66
N CYS A 339 -5.77 -13.95 9.59
CA CYS A 339 -6.25 -13.78 8.21
C CYS A 339 -6.79 -12.36 7.99
N ALA A 340 -5.94 -11.39 8.24
CA ALA A 340 -6.27 -9.96 8.30
C ALA A 340 -6.79 -9.40 6.96
N PHE A 341 -6.34 -9.97 5.84
CA PHE A 341 -6.69 -9.55 4.47
C PHE A 341 -7.45 -10.63 3.71
N ASP A 342 -7.01 -11.86 3.77
CA ASP A 342 -7.73 -13.01 3.25
C ASP A 342 -8.50 -13.70 4.37
N SER A 343 -9.64 -13.12 4.75
CA SER A 343 -10.39 -13.54 5.94
C SER A 343 -10.99 -14.94 5.79
N LEU A 344 -11.18 -15.61 6.92
CA LEU A 344 -11.77 -16.96 7.00
C LEU A 344 -13.14 -17.06 6.30
N ASN A 345 -13.90 -15.98 6.24
CA ASN A 345 -15.25 -15.92 5.67
C ASN A 345 -15.29 -15.20 4.32
N ARG A 346 -14.17 -14.80 3.74
CA ARG A 346 -14.07 -14.04 2.48
C ARG A 346 -14.84 -12.71 2.51
N ASP A 347 -14.93 -12.07 3.66
CA ASP A 347 -15.72 -10.85 3.89
C ASP A 347 -14.91 -9.55 3.88
N GLN A 348 -13.61 -9.65 3.64
CA GLN A 348 -12.75 -8.46 3.51
C GLN A 348 -12.80 -7.87 2.08
N PRO A 349 -12.56 -6.56 1.94
CA PRO A 349 -12.46 -5.92 0.63
C PRO A 349 -11.43 -6.56 -0.31
N ALA A 350 -10.34 -7.12 0.23
CA ALA A 350 -9.35 -7.84 -0.56
C ALA A 350 -9.91 -9.15 -1.16
N ASN A 351 -10.73 -9.90 -0.41
CA ASN A 351 -11.41 -11.08 -0.96
C ASN A 351 -12.31 -10.71 -2.14
N GLN A 352 -13.03 -9.58 -2.04
CA GLN A 352 -13.88 -9.09 -3.15
C GLN A 352 -13.02 -8.63 -4.34
N LEU A 353 -11.85 -8.02 -4.09
CA LEU A 353 -10.92 -7.64 -5.16
C LEU A 353 -10.48 -8.84 -6.00
N PHE A 354 -10.33 -10.01 -5.39
CA PHE A 354 -9.94 -11.24 -6.08
C PHE A 354 -11.11 -12.13 -6.47
N GLY A 355 -12.35 -11.68 -6.29
CA GLY A 355 -13.53 -12.29 -6.88
C GLY A 355 -13.42 -12.44 -8.41
N ASN A 356 -14.31 -13.22 -9.02
CA ASN A 356 -14.39 -13.42 -10.45
C ASN A 356 -15.84 -13.31 -10.94
N ASP A 357 -16.12 -13.70 -12.18
CA ASP A 357 -17.47 -13.63 -12.77
C ASP A 357 -18.49 -14.58 -12.10
N ASP A 358 -18.02 -15.63 -11.42
CA ASP A 358 -18.85 -16.65 -10.78
C ASP A 358 -19.03 -16.44 -9.26
N ASP A 359 -18.03 -15.82 -8.61
CA ASP A 359 -17.97 -15.62 -7.16
C ASP A 359 -17.49 -14.20 -6.84
N ASP A 360 -18.31 -13.42 -6.15
CA ASP A 360 -18.02 -12.03 -5.79
C ASP A 360 -16.81 -11.88 -4.85
N SER A 361 -16.39 -12.95 -4.19
CA SER A 361 -15.23 -12.96 -3.29
C SER A 361 -14.55 -14.32 -3.27
N LEU A 362 -13.22 -14.33 -3.32
CA LEU A 362 -12.40 -15.55 -3.28
C LEU A 362 -11.31 -15.42 -2.23
N HIS A 363 -10.85 -16.56 -1.72
CA HIS A 363 -9.55 -16.64 -1.06
C HIS A 363 -8.44 -16.47 -2.09
N PHE A 364 -7.35 -15.82 -1.67
CA PHE A 364 -6.26 -15.46 -2.58
C PHE A 364 -4.85 -15.70 -2.00
N ASP A 365 -4.70 -15.88 -0.68
CA ASP A 365 -3.39 -16.06 -0.04
C ASP A 365 -2.89 -17.50 -0.15
N GLY A 366 -1.87 -17.68 -1.00
CA GLY A 366 -1.23 -18.98 -1.21
C GLY A 366 -0.45 -19.48 0.00
N THR A 367 0.07 -18.58 0.84
CA THR A 367 0.80 -18.94 2.07
C THR A 367 -0.14 -19.55 3.10
N ILE A 368 -1.32 -18.94 3.29
CA ILE A 368 -2.36 -19.52 4.16
C ILE A 368 -2.74 -20.91 3.66
N CYS A 369 -3.04 -21.07 2.37
CA CYS A 369 -3.39 -22.35 1.80
C CYS A 369 -2.31 -23.43 2.03
N ALA A 370 -1.05 -23.07 1.84
CA ALA A 370 0.08 -23.98 2.07
C ALA A 370 0.18 -24.41 3.55
N LEU A 371 0.05 -23.46 4.49
CA LEU A 371 0.08 -23.74 5.93
C LEU A 371 -1.10 -24.58 6.39
N LEU A 372 -2.33 -24.30 5.88
CA LEU A 372 -3.50 -25.13 6.15
C LEU A 372 -3.31 -26.57 5.68
N SER A 373 -2.67 -26.76 4.52
CA SER A 373 -2.38 -28.11 4.00
C SER A 373 -1.29 -28.82 4.79
N GLN A 374 -0.19 -28.13 5.10
CA GLN A 374 0.96 -28.71 5.78
C GLN A 374 0.67 -29.07 7.24
N ASN A 375 -0.15 -28.27 7.93
CA ASN A 375 -0.39 -28.36 9.36
C ASN A 375 -1.81 -28.84 9.73
N ALA A 376 -2.59 -29.34 8.76
CA ALA A 376 -3.96 -29.80 8.98
C ALA A 376 -4.11 -30.75 10.17
N ASP A 377 -3.22 -31.74 10.30
CA ASP A 377 -3.21 -32.68 11.41
C ASP A 377 -2.96 -32.04 12.78
N ALA A 378 -2.10 -31.04 12.83
CA ALA A 378 -1.81 -30.29 14.04
C ALA A 378 -2.99 -29.38 14.41
N TYR A 379 -3.50 -28.61 13.46
CA TYR A 379 -4.63 -27.70 13.65
C TYR A 379 -5.92 -28.43 14.03
N SER A 380 -6.13 -29.66 13.52
CA SER A 380 -7.32 -30.47 13.84
C SER A 380 -7.46 -30.85 15.31
N LYS A 381 -6.39 -30.75 16.09
CA LYS A 381 -6.38 -31.03 17.52
C LYS A 381 -6.69 -29.79 18.37
N LEU A 382 -6.84 -28.65 17.75
CA LEU A 382 -7.03 -27.36 18.40
C LEU A 382 -8.48 -26.86 18.26
N ALA A 383 -8.89 -25.97 19.15
CA ALA A 383 -10.23 -25.44 19.16
C ALA A 383 -10.53 -24.63 17.89
N GLY A 384 -11.73 -24.80 17.32
CA GLY A 384 -12.26 -24.03 16.23
C GLY A 384 -11.85 -24.48 14.82
N TRP A 385 -11.02 -25.53 14.69
CA TRP A 385 -10.66 -26.07 13.38
C TRP A 385 -11.85 -26.69 12.64
N ASP A 386 -11.89 -26.47 11.32
CA ASP A 386 -12.84 -27.12 10.39
C ASP A 386 -12.12 -27.33 9.04
N GLU A 387 -12.15 -28.55 8.52
CA GLU A 387 -11.58 -28.88 7.21
C GLU A 387 -12.15 -28.08 6.05
N LYS A 388 -13.31 -27.45 6.24
CA LYS A 388 -13.91 -26.56 5.21
C LYS A 388 -12.96 -25.42 4.81
N TYR A 389 -12.12 -24.93 5.73
CA TYR A 389 -11.19 -23.85 5.44
C TYR A 389 -10.17 -24.28 4.38
N LEU A 390 -9.48 -25.41 4.57
CA LEU A 390 -8.52 -25.91 3.57
C LEU A 390 -9.21 -26.15 2.20
N LYS A 391 -10.43 -26.73 2.22
CA LYS A 391 -11.19 -26.98 0.99
C LYS A 391 -11.54 -25.67 0.27
N ALA A 392 -11.92 -24.63 1.01
CA ALA A 392 -12.28 -23.33 0.45
C ALA A 392 -11.05 -22.66 -0.22
N TRP A 393 -9.92 -22.53 0.50
CA TRP A 393 -8.69 -21.98 -0.07
C TRP A 393 -8.20 -22.73 -1.30
N THR A 394 -8.20 -24.07 -1.25
CA THR A 394 -7.76 -24.89 -2.40
C THR A 394 -8.65 -24.69 -3.62
N LYS A 395 -9.97 -24.60 -3.43
CA LYS A 395 -10.92 -24.35 -4.52
C LYS A 395 -10.70 -22.95 -5.10
N ASP A 396 -10.63 -21.94 -4.25
CA ASP A 396 -10.64 -20.54 -4.65
C ASP A 396 -9.33 -20.15 -5.37
N LEU A 397 -8.18 -20.63 -4.89
CA LEU A 397 -6.89 -20.37 -5.56
C LEU A 397 -6.81 -20.98 -6.96
N ALA A 398 -7.56 -22.05 -7.22
CA ALA A 398 -7.65 -22.69 -8.53
C ALA A 398 -8.69 -22.02 -9.45
N ALA A 399 -9.56 -21.15 -8.91
CA ALA A 399 -10.58 -20.47 -9.68
C ALA A 399 -9.96 -19.48 -10.66
N THR A 400 -10.51 -19.41 -11.87
CA THR A 400 -10.06 -18.51 -12.93
C THR A 400 -11.06 -17.38 -13.16
N ASP A 401 -10.60 -16.29 -13.75
CA ASP A 401 -11.46 -15.23 -14.28
C ASP A 401 -11.87 -15.51 -15.73
N SER A 402 -12.56 -14.55 -16.36
CA SER A 402 -13.03 -14.63 -17.76
C SER A 402 -11.92 -14.73 -18.81
N LEU A 403 -10.66 -14.61 -18.43
CA LEU A 403 -9.48 -14.80 -19.28
C LEU A 403 -8.65 -16.01 -18.86
N ASP A 404 -9.24 -16.95 -18.13
CA ASP A 404 -8.60 -18.17 -17.63
C ASP A 404 -7.39 -17.93 -16.72
N THR A 405 -7.28 -16.72 -16.11
CA THR A 405 -6.20 -16.39 -15.17
C THR A 405 -6.61 -16.80 -13.75
N LYS A 406 -5.78 -17.61 -13.09
CA LYS A 406 -6.03 -18.08 -11.73
C LYS A 406 -5.93 -16.94 -10.71
N ALA A 407 -6.66 -17.07 -9.60
CA ALA A 407 -6.59 -16.13 -8.50
C ALA A 407 -5.13 -15.89 -8.02
N ALA A 408 -4.33 -16.95 -7.88
CA ALA A 408 -2.92 -16.85 -7.49
C ALA A 408 -2.06 -15.99 -8.45
N ASP A 409 -2.33 -16.04 -9.76
CA ASP A 409 -1.60 -15.24 -10.75
C ASP A 409 -2.09 -13.78 -10.75
N ARG A 410 -3.40 -13.56 -10.54
CA ARG A 410 -3.96 -12.20 -10.38
C ARG A 410 -3.43 -11.48 -9.14
N VAL A 411 -3.15 -12.21 -8.05
CA VAL A 411 -2.49 -11.65 -6.85
C VAL A 411 -1.11 -11.10 -7.20
N ARG A 412 -0.30 -11.84 -7.97
CA ARG A 412 1.03 -11.38 -8.42
C ARG A 412 0.95 -10.13 -9.29
N MET A 413 -0.08 -10.01 -10.14
CA MET A 413 -0.32 -8.78 -10.92
C MET A 413 -0.67 -7.58 -10.03
N TYR A 414 -1.07 -7.81 -8.78
CA TYR A 414 -1.40 -6.79 -7.78
C TYR A 414 -0.32 -6.63 -6.70
N ASP A 415 0.87 -7.16 -6.93
CA ASP A 415 2.00 -7.06 -6.00
C ASP A 415 3.18 -6.32 -6.66
N PRO A 416 3.56 -5.11 -6.19
CA PRO A 416 4.74 -4.41 -6.70
C PRO A 416 6.02 -5.24 -6.57
N MET A 417 6.16 -6.02 -5.49
CA MET A 417 7.35 -6.83 -5.22
C MET A 417 7.57 -7.93 -6.26
N PHE A 418 6.49 -8.39 -6.92
CA PHE A 418 6.58 -9.34 -8.03
C PHE A 418 7.47 -8.84 -9.18
N PHE A 419 7.47 -7.53 -9.43
CA PHE A 419 8.27 -6.92 -10.49
C PHE A 419 9.64 -6.44 -10.02
N LEU A 420 9.84 -6.29 -8.70
CA LEU A 420 11.00 -5.63 -8.11
C LEU A 420 11.99 -6.57 -7.44
N SER A 421 11.60 -7.78 -7.07
CA SER A 421 12.47 -8.71 -6.35
C SER A 421 12.80 -9.95 -7.17
N GLY A 422 14.07 -10.32 -7.20
CA GLY A 422 14.55 -11.58 -7.82
C GLY A 422 13.99 -12.85 -7.18
N TYR A 423 13.33 -12.74 -6.02
CA TYR A 423 12.54 -13.82 -5.44
C TYR A 423 11.42 -14.30 -6.38
N TYR A 424 10.89 -13.39 -7.21
CA TYR A 424 9.85 -13.66 -8.20
C TYR A 424 10.47 -13.76 -9.60
N GLU A 425 11.04 -14.90 -9.92
CA GLU A 425 11.76 -15.15 -11.20
C GLU A 425 10.91 -14.83 -12.44
N ASP A 426 9.60 -15.04 -12.35
CA ASP A 426 8.66 -14.82 -13.46
C ASP A 426 8.29 -13.34 -13.68
N GLY A 427 8.49 -12.46 -12.70
CA GLY A 427 8.13 -11.04 -12.76
C GLY A 427 9.32 -10.09 -12.77
N PHE A 428 10.38 -10.44 -12.05
CA PHE A 428 11.55 -9.58 -11.89
C PHE A 428 12.19 -9.19 -13.23
N GLY A 429 12.40 -7.89 -13.43
CA GLY A 429 13.03 -7.37 -14.64
C GLY A 429 12.17 -7.44 -15.91
N LYS A 430 10.89 -7.85 -15.80
CA LYS A 430 9.98 -7.97 -16.95
C LYS A 430 9.01 -6.81 -17.09
N ALA A 431 9.24 -5.72 -16.37
CA ALA A 431 8.43 -4.51 -16.43
C ALA A 431 9.32 -3.26 -16.47
N LYS A 432 8.77 -2.16 -16.96
CA LYS A 432 9.39 -0.83 -16.89
C LYS A 432 8.99 -0.17 -15.58
N VAL A 433 9.86 -0.24 -14.60
CA VAL A 433 9.65 0.35 -13.28
C VAL A 433 9.81 1.87 -13.33
N ALA A 434 8.92 2.58 -12.67
CA ALA A 434 9.00 4.04 -12.60
C ALA A 434 10.30 4.50 -11.90
N PRO A 435 10.98 5.54 -12.40
CA PRO A 435 12.25 5.97 -11.83
C PRO A 435 12.11 6.78 -10.51
N ASN A 436 10.92 7.28 -10.16
CA ASN A 436 10.74 8.17 -9.02
C ASN A 436 9.61 7.69 -8.09
N TRP A 437 9.92 7.56 -6.81
CA TRP A 437 8.99 7.05 -5.81
C TRP A 437 8.96 7.92 -4.57
N ARG A 438 7.76 8.13 -4.05
CA ARG A 438 7.50 8.80 -2.79
C ARG A 438 6.53 7.97 -1.96
N VAL A 439 6.96 7.54 -0.79
CA VAL A 439 6.16 6.73 0.14
C VAL A 439 6.16 7.39 1.51
N ASN A 440 5.00 7.80 1.98
CA ASN A 440 4.81 8.36 3.31
C ASN A 440 3.90 7.44 4.13
N THR A 441 4.20 7.25 5.40
CA THR A 441 3.36 6.42 6.27
C THR A 441 3.29 6.94 7.70
N GLY A 442 2.11 6.86 8.29
CA GLY A 442 1.92 7.10 9.72
C GLY A 442 2.35 5.88 10.54
N LEU A 443 3.21 6.08 11.52
CA LEU A 443 3.69 4.96 12.35
C LEU A 443 2.66 4.45 13.36
N ASN A 444 1.59 5.20 13.61
CA ASN A 444 0.54 4.78 14.55
C ASN A 444 -0.63 4.05 13.87
N GLN A 445 -0.56 3.82 12.55
CA GLN A 445 -1.61 3.06 11.88
C GLN A 445 -1.56 1.58 12.28
N THR A 446 -2.74 0.96 12.38
CA THR A 446 -2.92 -0.44 12.80
C THR A 446 -3.46 -1.34 11.69
N ALA A 447 -3.80 -0.77 10.54
CA ALA A 447 -4.51 -1.45 9.47
C ALA A 447 -3.62 -2.29 8.55
N VAL A 448 -2.36 -1.86 8.34
CA VAL A 448 -1.40 -2.53 7.44
C VAL A 448 -0.02 -2.68 8.08
N PRO A 449 0.73 -3.71 7.71
CA PRO A 449 2.08 -3.93 8.23
C PRO A 449 3.06 -2.91 7.65
N LEU A 450 3.89 -2.30 8.51
CA LEU A 450 4.96 -1.38 8.13
C LEU A 450 6.01 -2.05 7.23
N THR A 451 6.21 -3.33 7.44
CA THR A 451 7.23 -4.12 6.73
C THR A 451 7.00 -4.21 5.23
N SER A 452 5.75 -4.14 4.76
CA SER A 452 5.47 -4.11 3.32
C SER A 452 6.03 -2.86 2.63
N GLU A 453 5.93 -1.70 3.29
CA GLU A 453 6.50 -0.45 2.81
C GLU A 453 8.04 -0.47 2.87
N VAL A 454 8.60 -1.05 3.93
CA VAL A 454 10.05 -1.19 4.08
C VAL A 454 10.64 -2.12 3.04
N ASN A 455 10.01 -3.26 2.77
CA ASN A 455 10.42 -4.18 1.72
C ASN A 455 10.41 -3.50 0.34
N LEU A 456 9.32 -2.79 0.03
CA LEU A 456 9.18 -2.05 -1.22
C LEU A 456 10.32 -1.02 -1.39
N VAL A 457 10.56 -0.22 -0.36
CA VAL A 457 11.58 0.84 -0.40
C VAL A 457 12.99 0.25 -0.54
N ALA A 458 13.31 -0.83 0.17
CA ALA A 458 14.59 -1.52 0.05
C ALA A 458 14.78 -2.13 -1.35
N ALA A 459 13.74 -2.79 -1.89
CA ALA A 459 13.79 -3.34 -3.23
C ALA A 459 13.97 -2.25 -4.30
N LEU A 460 13.25 -1.14 -4.19
CA LEU A 460 13.38 0.02 -5.09
C LEU A 460 14.77 0.66 -5.03
N GLY A 461 15.35 0.76 -3.83
CA GLY A 461 16.70 1.32 -3.63
C GLY A 461 17.81 0.52 -4.33
N ALA A 462 17.59 -0.78 -4.50
CA ALA A 462 18.52 -1.70 -5.17
C ALA A 462 18.16 -1.94 -6.66
N TYR A 463 17.02 -1.42 -7.16
CA TYR A 463 16.54 -1.72 -8.50
C TYR A 463 17.16 -0.80 -9.56
N ASP A 464 17.76 -1.38 -10.59
CA ASP A 464 18.31 -0.64 -11.72
C ASP A 464 17.25 0.19 -12.44
N GLY A 465 17.53 1.48 -12.65
CA GLY A 465 16.60 2.41 -13.33
C GLY A 465 15.68 3.17 -12.38
N VAL A 466 15.71 2.89 -11.08
CA VAL A 466 15.11 3.74 -10.06
C VAL A 466 16.09 4.85 -9.69
N ASP A 467 15.70 6.09 -9.95
CA ASP A 467 16.55 7.28 -9.74
C ASP A 467 16.39 7.87 -8.33
N ARG A 468 15.17 7.74 -7.75
CA ARG A 468 14.83 8.38 -6.48
C ARG A 468 13.75 7.62 -5.70
N VAL A 469 14.05 7.37 -4.45
CA VAL A 469 13.09 6.82 -3.48
C VAL A 469 13.08 7.72 -2.24
N ASP A 470 11.94 8.38 -2.02
CA ASP A 470 11.71 9.19 -0.82
C ASP A 470 10.77 8.42 0.12
N PHE A 471 11.29 7.93 1.23
CA PHE A 471 10.50 7.25 2.26
C PHE A 471 10.40 8.10 3.52
N THR A 472 9.18 8.32 4.00
CA THR A 472 8.92 9.18 5.15
C THR A 472 7.98 8.52 6.15
N PRO A 473 8.50 7.72 7.10
CA PRO A 473 7.76 7.34 8.28
C PRO A 473 7.51 8.55 9.18
N VAL A 474 6.28 8.70 9.67
CA VAL A 474 5.84 9.85 10.44
C VAL A 474 5.34 9.39 11.81
N TRP A 475 6.04 9.79 12.86
CA TRP A 475 5.68 9.52 14.24
C TRP A 475 4.47 10.33 14.67
N GLY A 476 3.60 9.72 15.49
CA GLY A 476 2.50 10.41 16.14
C GLY A 476 1.24 10.57 15.30
N VAL A 477 1.20 9.99 14.11
CA VAL A 477 0.02 10.00 13.22
C VAL A 477 -0.38 8.58 12.81
N GLY A 478 -1.67 8.39 12.61
CA GLY A 478 -2.26 7.14 12.15
C GLY A 478 -2.31 7.03 10.62
N ARG A 479 -3.38 6.42 10.11
CA ARG A 479 -3.62 6.23 8.67
C ARG A 479 -4.14 7.52 8.04
N THR A 480 -3.23 8.41 7.67
CA THR A 480 -3.53 9.74 7.14
C THR A 480 -2.63 10.07 5.94
N LEU A 481 -2.84 11.25 5.31
CA LEU A 481 -1.86 11.85 4.39
C LEU A 481 -0.65 12.34 5.20
N ALA A 482 0.10 11.40 5.75
CA ALA A 482 1.15 11.60 6.73
C ALA A 482 2.30 12.45 6.17
N GLU A 483 2.57 13.58 6.82
CA GLU A 483 3.67 14.48 6.49
C GLU A 483 4.42 14.89 7.78
N ARG A 484 5.75 14.99 7.70
CA ARG A 484 6.54 15.53 8.83
C ARG A 484 6.36 17.03 9.03
N SER A 485 5.92 17.74 8.01
CA SER A 485 5.60 19.17 8.04
C SER A 485 4.97 19.62 6.72
N GLY A 486 4.24 20.73 6.74
CA GLY A 486 3.59 21.28 5.54
C GLY A 486 2.28 20.56 5.19
N LYS A 487 1.71 20.91 4.04
CA LYS A 487 0.49 20.32 3.54
C LYS A 487 0.78 19.23 2.52
N PRO A 488 0.03 18.12 2.52
CA PRO A 488 0.26 17.00 1.60
C PRO A 488 0.28 17.41 0.13
N ALA A 489 -0.70 18.20 -0.32
CA ALA A 489 -0.78 18.65 -1.71
C ALA A 489 0.42 19.53 -2.11
N GLU A 490 0.81 20.49 -1.25
CA GLU A 490 1.95 21.37 -1.50
C GLU A 490 3.27 20.57 -1.55
N ASN A 491 3.46 19.62 -0.62
CA ASN A 491 4.64 18.76 -0.59
C ASN A 491 4.71 17.83 -1.82
N PHE A 492 3.56 17.27 -2.23
CA PHE A 492 3.48 16.46 -3.43
C PHE A 492 3.83 17.27 -4.69
N VAL A 493 3.20 18.43 -4.87
CA VAL A 493 3.46 19.32 -6.01
C VAL A 493 4.93 19.71 -6.06
N LYS A 494 5.51 20.10 -4.92
CA LYS A 494 6.96 20.40 -4.84
C LYS A 494 7.80 19.20 -5.27
N TRP A 495 7.47 17.99 -4.79
CA TRP A 495 8.18 16.77 -5.16
C TRP A 495 8.09 16.49 -6.66
N VAL A 496 6.90 16.62 -7.28
CA VAL A 496 6.73 16.47 -8.73
C VAL A 496 7.56 17.48 -9.50
N CYS A 497 7.54 18.75 -9.07
CA CYS A 497 8.38 19.79 -9.69
C CYS A 497 9.88 19.45 -9.58
N ASP A 498 10.32 18.95 -8.42
CA ASP A 498 11.74 18.63 -8.19
C ASP A 498 12.21 17.46 -9.06
N ILE A 499 11.45 16.36 -9.17
CA ILE A 499 11.82 15.23 -10.05
C ILE A 499 11.79 15.61 -11.54
N CYS A 500 10.97 16.59 -11.93
CA CYS A 500 10.89 17.08 -13.30
C CYS A 500 11.98 18.10 -13.68
N LYS A 501 12.65 18.70 -12.69
CA LYS A 501 13.76 19.66 -12.92
C LYS A 501 15.10 18.94 -13.16
N THR A 502 15.26 17.72 -12.78
CA THR A 502 16.51 16.96 -12.90
C THR A 502 16.56 16.29 -14.28
N LYS A 503 17.43 16.59 -15.07
CA LYS A 503 18.77 16.40 -15.50
C LYS A 503 19.09 17.32 -16.68
N LYS A 504 19.91 18.34 -16.48
CA LYS A 504 20.88 18.67 -17.52
C LYS A 504 21.84 17.49 -17.52
N SER A 505 21.83 16.71 -18.58
CA SER A 505 22.84 15.68 -18.84
C SER A 505 24.24 16.17 -18.44
N LYS A 506 24.92 15.41 -17.60
CA LYS A 506 26.38 15.49 -17.54
C LYS A 506 26.97 14.89 -18.79
#